data_6d7349303c13b3a40b59da833f0b6f8c
#
_entry.id   6d7349303c13b3a40b59da833f0b6f8c
#
_cell.length_a   1.000
_cell.length_b   1.000
_cell.length_c   1.000
_cell.angle_alpha   90.00
_cell.angle_beta   90.00
_cell.angle_gamma   90.00
#
_symmetry.space_group_name_H-M   'P 1'
#
loop_
_entity.id
_entity.type
_entity.pdbx_description
1 polymer ?
#
loop_
_entity_poly.entity_id
_entity_poly.type
_entity_poly.pdbx_seq_one_letter_code
_entity_poly.pdbx_strand_id
1 'polypeptide(L)'
;CVRMTGKSHTSDEGKKFALKVMQKLNDKCNEWKTAENISYSVYGTPMESTTYKFAKCLQKRFGIIPGVTDKNYITNSYHVHVTEEIDAFSKLAFESEFQKLSPGGAISYIEVPNMQDNIPAVLSVMKFIYNNIMYAELNTKSDYCECCGYDGEIQIKEDESGKLIWECPNCGNTDQDHMFVARRTCGYIGTQFWNQGRTQEIKDRVLHL
;
A
#
# COMPACT_ATOMS: atom_id res chain seq x y z
N CYS A 1 2.38 13.28 -9.65
CA CYS A 1 2.89 14.47 -8.93
C CYS A 1 4.34 14.78 -9.28
N VAL A 2 5.30 13.88 -9.03
CA VAL A 2 6.75 14.16 -9.21
C VAL A 2 7.08 14.80 -10.57
N ARG A 3 6.60 14.26 -11.68
CA ARG A 3 6.84 14.82 -13.02
C ARG A 3 6.22 16.20 -13.25
N MET A 4 5.12 16.50 -12.58
CA MET A 4 4.37 17.76 -12.77
C MET A 4 4.82 18.87 -11.82
N THR A 5 5.19 18.51 -10.60
CA THR A 5 5.53 19.47 -9.53
C THR A 5 7.02 19.47 -9.17
N GLY A 6 7.77 18.45 -9.58
CA GLY A 6 9.14 18.22 -9.11
C GLY A 6 9.24 17.76 -7.66
N LYS A 7 8.11 17.47 -7.01
CA LYS A 7 8.01 17.13 -5.59
C LYS A 7 7.24 15.82 -5.38
N SER A 8 7.49 15.13 -4.25
CA SER A 8 6.66 14.01 -3.82
C SER A 8 5.20 14.43 -3.69
N HIS A 9 4.26 13.50 -3.87
CA HIS A 9 2.84 13.81 -3.65
C HIS A 9 2.50 14.07 -2.18
N THR A 10 3.34 13.62 -1.25
CA THR A 10 3.24 13.88 0.19
C THR A 10 3.76 15.26 0.61
N SER A 11 4.49 15.97 -0.26
CA SER A 11 4.83 17.38 -0.05
C SER A 11 3.59 18.27 -0.16
N ASP A 12 3.64 19.48 0.41
CA ASP A 12 2.51 20.41 0.36
C ASP A 12 2.07 20.74 -1.07
N GLU A 13 3.03 20.99 -1.98
CA GLU A 13 2.71 21.24 -3.38
C GLU A 13 2.16 20.00 -4.09
N GLY A 14 2.77 18.83 -3.83
CA GLY A 14 2.33 17.55 -4.39
C GLY A 14 0.92 17.21 -3.92
N LYS A 15 0.64 17.37 -2.63
CA LYS A 15 -0.68 17.16 -2.03
C LYS A 15 -1.73 18.10 -2.64
N LYS A 16 -1.45 19.40 -2.70
CA LYS A 16 -2.36 20.36 -3.34
C LYS A 16 -2.67 20.02 -4.79
N PHE A 17 -1.65 19.62 -5.53
CA PHE A 17 -1.83 19.18 -6.92
C PHE A 17 -2.68 17.91 -7.01
N ALA A 18 -2.39 16.89 -6.19
CA ALA A 18 -3.13 15.63 -6.19
C ALA A 18 -4.60 15.81 -5.78
N LEU A 19 -4.89 16.59 -4.73
CA LEU A 19 -6.25 16.93 -4.32
C LEU A 19 -7.03 17.68 -5.43
N LYS A 20 -6.37 18.60 -6.15
CA LYS A 20 -6.97 19.29 -7.30
C LYS A 20 -7.32 18.33 -8.42
N VAL A 21 -6.47 17.33 -8.68
CA VAL A 21 -6.77 16.26 -9.67
C VAL A 21 -7.99 15.46 -9.22
N MET A 22 -8.02 15.01 -7.97
CA MET A 22 -9.14 14.23 -7.43
C MET A 22 -10.45 15.02 -7.46
N GLN A 23 -10.41 16.31 -7.10
CA GLN A 23 -11.58 17.17 -7.19
C GLN A 23 -12.08 17.29 -8.63
N LYS A 24 -11.18 17.47 -9.60
CA LYS A 24 -11.55 17.54 -11.02
C LYS A 24 -12.20 16.28 -11.54
N LEU A 25 -11.76 15.11 -11.05
CA LEU A 25 -12.39 13.83 -11.37
C LEU A 25 -13.82 13.75 -10.80
N ASN A 26 -14.02 14.19 -9.56
CA ASN A 26 -15.36 14.25 -8.95
C ASN A 26 -16.28 15.21 -9.67
N ASP A 27 -15.79 16.40 -10.06
CA ASP A 27 -16.57 17.38 -10.83
C ASP A 27 -17.05 16.75 -12.15
N LYS A 28 -16.16 15.98 -12.80
CA LYS A 28 -16.52 15.30 -14.07
C LYS A 28 -17.53 14.17 -13.86
N CYS A 29 -17.42 13.41 -12.78
CA CYS A 29 -18.44 12.43 -12.41
C CYS A 29 -19.82 13.08 -12.20
N ASN A 30 -19.85 14.25 -11.56
CA ASN A 30 -21.10 14.99 -11.34
C ASN A 30 -21.68 15.54 -12.65
N GLU A 31 -20.85 16.04 -13.57
CA GLU A 31 -21.30 16.44 -14.92
C GLU A 31 -21.98 15.27 -15.66
N TRP A 32 -21.34 14.10 -15.70
CA TRP A 32 -21.90 12.91 -16.35
C TRP A 32 -23.18 12.43 -15.66
N LYS A 33 -23.19 12.42 -14.31
CA LYS A 33 -24.39 12.07 -13.56
C LYS A 33 -25.58 12.94 -13.96
N THR A 34 -25.36 14.25 -14.11
CA THR A 34 -26.42 15.19 -14.52
C THR A 34 -26.84 14.98 -15.97
N ALA A 35 -25.89 14.74 -16.87
CA ALA A 35 -26.15 14.59 -18.30
C ALA A 35 -26.83 13.27 -18.66
N GLU A 36 -26.49 12.18 -17.98
CA GLU A 36 -26.88 10.82 -18.34
C GLU A 36 -27.85 10.18 -17.36
N ASN A 37 -28.12 10.82 -16.23
CA ASN A 37 -28.90 10.28 -15.11
C ASN A 37 -28.38 8.92 -14.60
N ILE A 38 -27.05 8.74 -14.65
CA ILE A 38 -26.33 7.56 -14.16
C ILE A 38 -25.41 8.00 -13.03
N SER A 39 -25.33 7.21 -11.97
CA SER A 39 -24.44 7.51 -10.85
C SER A 39 -22.99 7.13 -11.18
N TYR A 40 -22.12 8.13 -11.25
CA TYR A 40 -20.68 7.98 -11.40
C TYR A 40 -19.98 8.38 -10.10
N SER A 41 -18.92 7.68 -9.72
CA SER A 41 -18.14 8.02 -8.55
C SER A 41 -16.66 7.67 -8.74
N VAL A 42 -15.80 8.44 -8.08
CA VAL A 42 -14.37 8.12 -8.00
C VAL A 42 -14.17 7.00 -6.99
N TYR A 43 -13.34 6.03 -7.36
CA TYR A 43 -12.99 4.88 -6.53
C TYR A 43 -11.46 4.78 -6.39
N GLY A 44 -10.99 4.66 -5.16
CA GLY A 44 -9.58 4.41 -4.83
C GLY A 44 -9.26 2.93 -5.05
N THR A 45 -9.02 2.54 -6.31
CA THR A 45 -8.85 1.15 -6.73
C THR A 45 -7.69 0.45 -6.00
N PRO A 46 -7.92 -0.66 -5.32
CA PRO A 46 -6.88 -1.54 -4.83
C PRO A 46 -6.34 -2.37 -6.01
N MET A 47 -5.26 -1.90 -6.62
CA MET A 47 -4.61 -2.62 -7.72
C MET A 47 -3.68 -3.70 -7.18
N GLU A 48 -3.99 -4.95 -7.48
CA GLU A 48 -3.22 -6.11 -7.05
C GLU A 48 -2.00 -6.39 -7.95
N SER A 49 -2.05 -7.44 -8.75
CA SER A 49 -0.96 -7.81 -9.67
C SER A 49 -0.71 -6.78 -10.79
N THR A 50 -1.67 -5.91 -11.04
CA THR A 50 -1.59 -4.87 -12.08
C THR A 50 -0.47 -3.86 -11.84
N THR A 51 -0.14 -3.58 -10.56
CA THR A 51 0.95 -2.65 -10.21
C THR A 51 2.29 -3.07 -10.80
N TYR A 52 2.59 -4.37 -10.80
CA TYR A 52 3.79 -4.93 -11.42
C TYR A 52 3.77 -4.81 -12.95
N LYS A 53 2.63 -5.15 -13.59
CA LYS A 53 2.47 -5.01 -15.03
C LYS A 53 2.63 -3.56 -15.49
N PHE A 54 2.01 -2.61 -14.79
CA PHE A 54 2.16 -1.18 -15.09
C PHE A 54 3.61 -0.73 -14.94
N ALA A 55 4.29 -1.10 -13.85
CA ALA A 55 5.69 -0.75 -13.65
C ALA A 55 6.55 -1.22 -14.84
N LYS A 56 6.42 -2.49 -15.25
CA LYS A 56 7.13 -3.06 -16.40
C LYS A 56 6.79 -2.36 -17.73
N CYS A 57 5.51 -2.05 -17.96
CA CYS A 57 5.09 -1.33 -19.16
C CYS A 57 5.63 0.11 -19.19
N LEU A 58 5.64 0.79 -18.05
CA LEU A 58 6.20 2.15 -17.94
C LEU A 58 7.70 2.15 -18.18
N GLN A 59 8.44 1.20 -17.57
CA GLN A 59 9.88 1.04 -17.81
C GLN A 59 10.20 0.78 -19.27
N LYS A 60 9.43 -0.13 -19.91
CA LYS A 60 9.60 -0.43 -21.34
C LYS A 60 9.35 0.78 -22.24
N ARG A 61 8.34 1.60 -21.90
CA ARG A 61 7.91 2.74 -22.71
C ARG A 61 8.75 4.00 -22.50
N PHE A 62 9.16 4.27 -21.26
CA PHE A 62 9.76 5.54 -20.85
C PHE A 62 11.18 5.40 -20.29
N GLY A 63 11.70 4.17 -20.17
CA GLY A 63 12.96 3.90 -19.50
C GLY A 63 12.87 4.04 -17.98
N ILE A 64 14.02 3.98 -17.32
CA ILE A 64 14.14 4.17 -15.88
C ILE A 64 14.21 5.66 -15.55
N ILE A 65 13.23 6.15 -14.83
CA ILE A 65 13.15 7.55 -14.38
C ILE A 65 13.12 7.51 -12.83
N PRO A 66 14.15 8.08 -12.17
CA PRO A 66 14.24 8.08 -10.70
C PRO A 66 12.97 8.67 -10.05
N GLY A 67 12.47 7.99 -9.02
CA GLY A 67 11.26 8.37 -8.29
C GLY A 67 9.96 8.21 -9.09
N VAL A 68 9.98 7.63 -10.30
CA VAL A 68 8.80 7.49 -11.17
C VAL A 68 8.65 6.07 -11.71
N THR A 69 9.70 5.53 -12.38
CA THR A 69 9.66 4.21 -13.01
C THR A 69 10.80 3.29 -12.55
N ASP A 70 11.50 3.65 -11.52
CA ASP A 70 12.70 2.98 -11.00
C ASP A 70 12.41 1.74 -10.13
N LYS A 71 11.14 1.47 -9.83
CA LYS A 71 10.72 0.30 -9.03
C LYS A 71 9.93 -0.70 -9.87
N ASN A 72 9.90 -1.95 -9.42
CA ASN A 72 9.12 -3.03 -10.05
C ASN A 72 7.64 -3.02 -9.68
N TYR A 73 7.18 -1.97 -9.01
CA TYR A 73 5.79 -1.74 -8.63
C TYR A 73 5.47 -0.25 -8.66
N ILE A 74 4.20 0.09 -8.64
CA ILE A 74 3.70 1.45 -8.47
C ILE A 74 2.85 1.53 -7.21
N THR A 75 2.81 2.68 -6.58
CA THR A 75 1.92 2.95 -5.45
C THR A 75 0.46 2.98 -5.93
N ASN A 76 -0.43 2.37 -5.15
CA ASN A 76 -1.86 2.39 -5.45
C ASN A 76 -2.46 3.76 -5.19
N SER A 77 -3.38 4.18 -6.07
CA SER A 77 -4.20 5.38 -5.89
C SER A 77 -3.38 6.59 -5.37
N TYR A 78 -3.79 7.12 -4.23
CA TYR A 78 -3.22 8.29 -3.57
C TYR A 78 -2.39 7.94 -2.32
N HIS A 79 -2.16 6.66 -2.05
CA HIS A 79 -1.47 6.25 -0.82
C HIS A 79 -0.06 6.85 -0.70
N VAL A 80 0.36 7.07 0.53
CA VAL A 80 1.75 7.35 0.84
C VAL A 80 2.62 6.20 0.36
N HIS A 81 3.77 6.51 -0.23
CA HIS A 81 4.67 5.50 -0.76
C HIS A 81 5.18 4.59 0.37
N VAL A 82 5.23 3.28 0.14
CA VAL A 82 5.53 2.28 1.18
C VAL A 82 6.93 2.41 1.81
N THR A 83 7.83 3.12 1.15
CA THR A 83 9.18 3.42 1.67
C THR A 83 9.28 4.76 2.39
N GLU A 84 8.19 5.52 2.48
CA GLU A 84 8.22 6.84 3.11
C GLU A 84 8.07 6.68 4.62
N GLU A 85 9.07 7.15 5.36
CA GLU A 85 9.04 7.16 6.82
C GLU A 85 8.06 8.22 7.31
N ILE A 86 6.91 7.78 7.76
CA ILE A 86 5.81 8.60 8.26
C ILE A 86 5.09 7.86 9.38
N ASP A 87 4.71 8.54 10.44
CA ASP A 87 3.93 7.91 11.50
C ASP A 87 2.48 7.62 11.07
N ALA A 88 1.84 6.70 11.80
CA ALA A 88 0.49 6.22 11.49
C ALA A 88 -0.55 7.35 11.43
N PHE A 89 -0.49 8.29 12.37
CA PHE A 89 -1.46 9.38 12.45
C PHE A 89 -1.29 10.38 11.30
N SER A 90 -0.06 10.75 10.99
CA SER A 90 0.27 11.64 9.87
C SER A 90 -0.12 11.01 8.53
N LYS A 91 0.18 9.71 8.34
CA LYS A 91 -0.24 8.96 7.15
C LYS A 91 -1.75 8.93 7.00
N LEU A 92 -2.48 8.55 8.05
CA LEU A 92 -3.94 8.50 8.02
C LEU A 92 -4.56 9.88 7.83
N ALA A 93 -4.02 10.94 8.46
CA ALA A 93 -4.46 12.30 8.25
C ALA A 93 -4.27 12.75 6.79
N PHE A 94 -3.13 12.43 6.19
CA PHE A 94 -2.86 12.70 4.77
C PHE A 94 -3.89 11.98 3.88
N GLU A 95 -4.07 10.68 4.05
CA GLU A 95 -4.93 9.85 3.19
C GLU A 95 -6.43 10.13 3.40
N SER A 96 -6.84 10.60 4.58
CA SER A 96 -8.24 10.93 4.88
C SER A 96 -8.85 11.96 3.94
N GLU A 97 -8.05 12.94 3.50
CA GLU A 97 -8.52 13.97 2.57
C GLU A 97 -8.82 13.39 1.19
N PHE A 98 -8.05 12.41 0.76
CA PHE A 98 -8.27 11.69 -0.50
C PHE A 98 -9.42 10.70 -0.43
N GLN A 99 -9.60 10.03 0.72
CA GLN A 99 -10.76 9.15 0.94
C GLN A 99 -12.08 9.93 0.80
N LYS A 100 -12.16 11.14 1.36
CA LYS A 100 -13.33 12.02 1.22
C LYS A 100 -13.65 12.36 -0.24
N LEU A 101 -12.64 12.35 -1.10
CA LEU A 101 -12.78 12.57 -2.55
C LEU A 101 -12.93 11.27 -3.34
N SER A 102 -13.11 10.15 -2.67
CA SER A 102 -13.31 8.81 -3.26
C SER A 102 -14.64 8.20 -2.81
N PRO A 103 -15.80 8.79 -3.19
CA PRO A 103 -17.11 8.35 -2.70
C PRO A 103 -17.48 6.93 -3.17
N GLY A 104 -16.81 6.39 -4.19
CA GLY A 104 -16.98 5.02 -4.63
C GLY A 104 -16.30 3.99 -3.71
N GLY A 105 -15.51 4.44 -2.75
CA GLY A 105 -14.79 3.64 -1.79
C GLY A 105 -13.28 3.77 -1.91
N ALA A 106 -12.59 3.58 -0.81
CA ALA A 106 -11.15 3.50 -0.71
C ALA A 106 -10.79 2.87 0.64
N ILE A 107 -9.59 2.31 0.73
CA ILE A 107 -9.05 1.72 1.94
C ILE A 107 -7.68 2.29 2.23
N SER A 108 -7.41 2.62 3.48
CA SER A 108 -6.08 2.94 3.97
C SER A 108 -5.58 1.83 4.88
N TYR A 109 -4.29 1.66 4.95
CA TYR A 109 -3.66 0.70 5.88
C TYR A 109 -2.35 1.25 6.42
N ILE A 110 -2.04 0.84 7.63
CA ILE A 110 -0.80 1.17 8.31
C ILE A 110 -0.06 -0.11 8.69
N GLU A 111 1.25 -0.10 8.50
CA GLU A 111 2.12 -1.18 8.92
C GLU A 111 2.50 -0.93 10.39
N VAL A 112 2.15 -1.86 11.26
CA VAL A 112 2.47 -1.78 12.69
C VAL A 112 3.17 -3.06 13.15
N PRO A 113 4.02 -3.00 14.19
CA PRO A 113 4.61 -4.19 14.78
C PRO A 113 3.52 -5.03 15.47
N ASN A 114 3.93 -6.14 16.06
CA ASN A 114 3.03 -6.88 16.95
C ASN A 114 2.60 -5.98 18.12
N MET A 115 1.31 -5.72 18.23
CA MET A 115 0.71 -4.79 19.19
C MET A 115 -0.03 -5.50 20.34
N GLN A 116 0.15 -6.81 20.51
CA GLN A 116 -0.55 -7.60 21.54
C GLN A 116 -0.33 -7.05 22.95
N ASP A 117 0.87 -6.55 23.23
CA ASP A 117 1.24 -6.01 24.54
C ASP A 117 1.00 -4.48 24.65
N ASN A 118 0.47 -3.83 23.61
CA ASN A 118 0.23 -2.39 23.61
C ASN A 118 -1.18 -2.02 23.12
N ILE A 119 -2.17 -2.57 23.78
CA ILE A 119 -3.58 -2.31 23.50
C ILE A 119 -3.94 -0.82 23.56
N PRO A 120 -3.42 0.00 24.49
CA PRO A 120 -3.71 1.44 24.49
C PRO A 120 -3.32 2.14 23.19
N ALA A 121 -2.18 1.77 22.56
CA ALA A 121 -1.79 2.32 21.27
C ALA A 121 -2.77 1.89 20.16
N VAL A 122 -3.17 0.62 20.12
CA VAL A 122 -4.20 0.14 19.18
C VAL A 122 -5.49 0.94 19.31
N LEU A 123 -5.99 1.14 20.54
CA LEU A 123 -7.21 1.91 20.79
C LEU A 123 -7.07 3.38 20.36
N SER A 124 -5.89 3.97 20.53
CA SER A 124 -5.62 5.34 20.09
C SER A 124 -5.69 5.46 18.55
N VAL A 125 -5.11 4.51 17.85
CA VAL A 125 -5.19 4.44 16.38
C VAL A 125 -6.64 4.20 15.92
N MET A 126 -7.35 3.26 16.54
CA MET A 126 -8.75 3.00 16.21
C MET A 126 -9.63 4.23 16.43
N LYS A 127 -9.41 4.98 17.52
CA LYS A 127 -10.11 6.24 17.77
C LYS A 127 -9.82 7.29 16.71
N PHE A 128 -8.58 7.37 16.26
CA PHE A 128 -8.21 8.28 15.19
C PHE A 128 -8.89 7.90 13.87
N ILE A 129 -8.89 6.60 13.51
CA ILE A 129 -9.58 6.07 12.33
C ILE A 129 -11.05 6.41 12.38
N TYR A 130 -11.72 6.10 13.48
CA TYR A 130 -13.16 6.39 13.67
C TYR A 130 -13.51 7.87 13.42
N ASN A 131 -12.66 8.79 13.83
CA ASN A 131 -12.92 10.22 13.71
C ASN A 131 -12.54 10.80 12.33
N ASN A 132 -11.65 10.19 11.56
CA ASN A 132 -11.02 10.83 10.42
C ASN A 132 -11.04 10.04 9.11
N ILE A 133 -11.15 8.72 9.18
CA ILE A 133 -10.99 7.80 8.06
C ILE A 133 -12.27 7.00 7.87
N MET A 134 -12.71 6.81 6.63
CA MET A 134 -13.91 6.02 6.34
C MET A 134 -13.65 4.51 6.44
N TYR A 135 -12.47 4.06 5.98
CA TYR A 135 -12.06 2.67 6.07
C TYR A 135 -10.54 2.56 6.18
N ALA A 136 -10.07 1.94 7.23
CA ALA A 136 -8.65 1.64 7.42
C ALA A 136 -8.45 0.32 8.15
N GLU A 137 -7.27 -0.26 7.97
CA GLU A 137 -6.85 -1.50 8.60
C GLU A 137 -5.43 -1.36 9.18
N LEU A 138 -5.20 -2.07 10.28
CA LEU A 138 -3.88 -2.27 10.86
C LEU A 138 -3.30 -3.54 10.27
N ASN A 139 -2.08 -3.44 9.73
CA ASN A 139 -1.36 -4.53 9.12
C ASN A 139 -0.21 -4.93 10.03
N THR A 140 -0.21 -6.17 10.48
CA THR A 140 0.85 -6.76 11.30
C THR A 140 1.47 -7.93 10.58
N LYS A 141 2.72 -8.26 10.93
CA LYS A 141 3.43 -9.42 10.39
C LYS A 141 3.43 -10.52 11.45
N SER A 142 2.52 -11.48 11.28
CA SER A 142 2.35 -12.61 12.17
C SER A 142 2.34 -13.87 11.33
N ASP A 143 3.53 -14.42 11.11
CA ASP A 143 3.75 -15.57 10.26
C ASP A 143 4.17 -16.77 11.11
N TYR A 144 4.04 -17.95 10.54
CA TYR A 144 4.41 -19.19 11.20
C TYR A 144 5.18 -20.13 10.28
N CYS A 145 6.23 -20.76 10.79
CA CYS A 145 6.99 -21.80 10.09
C CYS A 145 6.73 -23.16 10.72
N GLU A 146 6.12 -24.07 9.97
CA GLU A 146 5.83 -25.44 10.44
C GLU A 146 7.08 -26.27 10.71
N CYS A 147 8.18 -26.01 9.97
CA CYS A 147 9.40 -26.79 10.11
C CYS A 147 10.07 -26.63 11.48
N CYS A 148 9.93 -25.48 12.13
CA CYS A 148 10.63 -25.20 13.39
C CYS A 148 9.75 -24.56 14.48
N GLY A 149 8.48 -24.33 14.21
CA GLY A 149 7.55 -23.69 15.14
C GLY A 149 7.81 -22.19 15.36
N TYR A 150 8.57 -21.55 14.47
CA TYR A 150 8.81 -20.09 14.56
C TYR A 150 7.50 -19.33 14.35
N ASP A 151 7.18 -18.45 15.30
CA ASP A 151 6.07 -17.51 15.25
C ASP A 151 6.65 -16.09 15.22
N GLY A 152 6.42 -15.37 14.13
CA GLY A 152 7.01 -14.05 13.89
C GLY A 152 7.09 -13.72 12.40
N GLU A 153 7.87 -12.71 12.04
CA GLU A 153 8.01 -12.29 10.65
C GLU A 153 8.91 -13.23 9.84
N ILE A 154 8.34 -13.91 8.85
CA ILE A 154 9.11 -14.60 7.80
C ILE A 154 9.68 -13.53 6.86
N GLN A 155 10.98 -13.64 6.57
CA GLN A 155 11.73 -12.63 5.83
C GLN A 155 11.70 -12.85 4.32
N ILE A 156 11.81 -11.75 3.57
CA ILE A 156 12.03 -11.79 2.13
C ILE A 156 13.51 -11.57 1.85
N LYS A 157 14.16 -12.56 1.25
CA LYS A 157 15.56 -12.53 0.85
C LYS A 157 15.70 -12.65 -0.66
N GLU A 158 16.88 -12.39 -1.15
CA GLU A 158 17.26 -12.55 -2.56
C GLU A 158 18.09 -13.82 -2.69
N ASP A 159 17.70 -14.71 -3.59
CA ASP A 159 18.48 -15.91 -3.90
C ASP A 159 19.65 -15.60 -4.84
N GLU A 160 20.46 -16.61 -5.14
CA GLU A 160 21.65 -16.48 -6.01
C GLU A 160 21.32 -15.98 -7.42
N SER A 161 20.09 -16.13 -7.87
CA SER A 161 19.61 -15.65 -9.19
C SER A 161 19.06 -14.21 -9.15
N GLY A 162 19.01 -13.59 -7.98
CA GLY A 162 18.39 -12.27 -7.77
C GLY A 162 16.87 -12.31 -7.67
N LYS A 163 16.28 -13.49 -7.46
CA LYS A 163 14.84 -13.67 -7.23
C LYS A 163 14.52 -13.52 -5.76
N LEU A 164 13.45 -12.79 -5.45
CA LEU A 164 12.94 -12.69 -4.08
C LEU A 164 12.25 -13.97 -3.66
N ILE A 165 12.68 -14.50 -2.52
CA ILE A 165 12.14 -15.71 -1.88
C ILE A 165 11.78 -15.42 -0.43
N TRP A 166 10.90 -16.25 0.14
CA TRP A 166 10.57 -16.21 1.56
C TRP A 166 11.46 -17.19 2.31
N GLU A 167 12.02 -16.77 3.44
CA GLU A 167 12.92 -17.59 4.25
C GLU A 167 12.60 -17.42 5.73
N CYS A 168 12.46 -18.53 6.43
CA CYS A 168 12.32 -18.53 7.89
C CYS A 168 13.63 -18.06 8.55
N PRO A 169 13.61 -17.00 9.37
CA PRO A 169 14.82 -16.48 9.99
C PRO A 169 15.41 -17.43 11.03
N ASN A 170 14.64 -18.38 11.55
CA ASN A 170 15.07 -19.32 12.59
C ASN A 170 15.72 -20.58 12.03
N CYS A 171 15.17 -21.19 10.98
CA CYS A 171 15.66 -22.48 10.45
C CYS A 171 16.13 -22.43 8.99
N GLY A 172 15.99 -21.28 8.30
CA GLY A 172 16.37 -21.15 6.90
C GLY A 172 15.42 -21.85 5.93
N ASN A 173 14.26 -22.36 6.38
CA ASN A 173 13.28 -22.98 5.49
C ASN A 173 12.84 -21.99 4.42
N THR A 174 12.84 -22.44 3.15
CA THR A 174 12.36 -21.68 2.00
C THR A 174 11.18 -22.35 1.30
N ASP A 175 10.79 -23.52 1.80
CA ASP A 175 9.63 -24.25 1.30
C ASP A 175 8.35 -23.58 1.80
N GLN A 176 7.65 -23.00 0.84
CA GLN A 176 6.48 -22.19 1.10
C GLN A 176 5.25 -23.01 1.50
N ASP A 177 5.22 -24.30 1.18
CA ASP A 177 4.14 -25.21 1.58
C ASP A 177 4.15 -25.50 3.09
N HIS A 178 5.29 -25.20 3.75
CA HIS A 178 5.51 -25.31 5.19
C HIS A 178 5.64 -23.95 5.89
N MET A 179 5.13 -22.91 5.28
CA MET A 179 5.09 -21.56 5.86
C MET A 179 3.70 -20.94 5.73
N PHE A 180 3.20 -20.36 6.80
CA PHE A 180 2.02 -19.52 6.78
C PHE A 180 2.45 -18.06 6.80
N VAL A 181 2.42 -17.43 5.64
CA VAL A 181 2.73 -16.00 5.48
C VAL A 181 1.48 -15.28 5.05
N ALA A 182 0.99 -14.39 5.90
CA ALA A 182 -0.17 -13.56 5.60
C ALA A 182 0.26 -12.11 5.43
N ARG A 183 -0.09 -11.50 4.31
CA ARG A 183 0.17 -10.07 4.06
C ARG A 183 -1.07 -9.41 3.50
N ARG A 184 -1.34 -8.24 4.04
CA ARG A 184 -2.31 -7.35 3.43
C ARG A 184 -1.77 -6.87 2.09
N THR A 185 -2.52 -7.10 1.04
CA THR A 185 -2.32 -6.43 -0.24
C THR A 185 -3.22 -5.20 -0.30
N CYS A 186 -3.70 -4.78 -1.42
CA CYS A 186 -4.52 -3.57 -1.47
C CYS A 186 -6.01 -3.83 -1.27
N GLY A 187 -6.48 -5.03 -1.51
CA GLY A 187 -7.91 -5.37 -1.46
C GLY A 187 -8.23 -6.59 -0.60
N TYR A 188 -7.24 -7.40 -0.25
CA TYR A 188 -7.43 -8.62 0.53
C TYR A 188 -6.16 -8.99 1.34
N ILE A 189 -6.30 -9.89 2.27
CA ILE A 189 -5.17 -10.54 2.93
C ILE A 189 -4.80 -11.77 2.08
N GLY A 190 -3.61 -11.75 1.48
CA GLY A 190 -3.05 -12.87 0.77
C GLY A 190 -2.26 -13.79 1.70
N THR A 191 -2.40 -15.09 1.52
CA THR A 191 -1.68 -16.11 2.29
C THR A 191 -0.66 -16.86 1.47
N GLN A 192 -0.55 -16.57 0.18
CA GLN A 192 0.38 -17.25 -0.74
C GLN A 192 0.85 -16.33 -1.85
N PHE A 193 1.98 -16.60 -2.31
CA PHE A 193 2.85 -16.19 -3.40
C PHE A 193 2.37 -15.04 -4.29
N TRP A 194 3.04 -13.96 -4.13
CA TRP A 194 2.90 -12.77 -4.94
C TRP A 194 3.93 -12.76 -6.09
N ASN A 195 3.65 -12.06 -7.17
CA ASN A 195 4.66 -11.79 -8.18
C ASN A 195 5.83 -10.97 -7.60
N GLN A 196 6.99 -11.01 -8.26
CA GLN A 196 8.22 -10.38 -7.77
C GLN A 196 8.08 -8.88 -7.46
N GLY A 197 7.26 -8.16 -8.21
CA GLY A 197 6.99 -6.74 -7.94
C GLY A 197 6.20 -6.52 -6.66
N ARG A 198 5.21 -7.37 -6.38
CA ARG A 198 4.45 -7.31 -5.13
C ARG A 198 5.31 -7.77 -3.94
N THR A 199 6.11 -8.81 -4.13
CA THR A 199 7.06 -9.26 -3.10
C THR A 199 8.07 -8.15 -2.76
N GLN A 200 8.56 -7.42 -3.76
CA GLN A 200 9.43 -6.28 -3.54
C GLN A 200 8.70 -5.16 -2.78
N GLU A 201 7.47 -4.84 -3.17
CA GLU A 201 6.66 -3.83 -2.46
C GLU A 201 6.45 -4.20 -0.99
N ILE A 202 6.16 -5.46 -0.68
CA ILE A 202 6.01 -5.94 0.70
C ILE A 202 7.34 -5.85 1.47
N LYS A 203 8.46 -6.20 0.82
CA LYS A 203 9.81 -6.08 1.39
C LYS A 203 10.16 -4.64 1.74
N ASP A 204 9.78 -3.72 0.88
CA ASP A 204 10.11 -2.29 1.01
C ASP A 204 9.24 -1.54 2.03
N ARG A 205 8.19 -2.15 2.57
CA ARG A 205 7.28 -1.50 3.53
C ARG A 205 8.00 -1.13 4.81
N VAL A 206 7.88 0.14 5.19
CA VAL A 206 8.33 0.65 6.50
C VAL A 206 7.21 0.57 7.53
N LEU A 207 7.58 0.47 8.82
CA LEU A 207 6.61 0.57 9.91
C LEU A 207 6.21 2.03 10.13
N HIS A 208 4.96 2.24 10.46
CA HIS A 208 4.41 3.56 10.77
C HIS A 208 4.36 3.75 12.30
N LEU A 209 5.49 4.08 12.90
CA LEU A 209 5.70 4.23 14.35
C LEU A 209 5.58 5.66 14.81
#